data_6486a7ed6a082ae2069af15ee8312c80
#
_entry.id   6486a7ed6a082ae2069af15ee8312c80
#
_cell.length_a   1.000
_cell.length_b   1.000
_cell.length_c   1.000
_cell.angle_alpha   90.00
_cell.angle_beta   90.00
_cell.angle_gamma   90.00
#
_symmetry.space_group_name_H-M   'P 1'
#
loop_
_entity.id
_entity.type
_entity.pdbx_description
1 polymer ?
#
loop_
_entity_poly.entity_id
_entity_poly.type
_entity_poly.pdbx_seq_one_letter_code
_entity_poly.pdbx_strand_id
1 'polypeptide(L)'
;MISMPPSERDLHAYIDHQLSDDDRRLVETFLASNAEVAATVRAWQRDAQQLRVGLSGLLQQPANPQLTPSMIRQRVKRQSRRHLASAAVLLIAVSIGGFSGWQAREMTFVSAQAPMTDALQAYRLIAQQGILPADFKVSDDGDVQGWLDRYFNRANRLPDLANAGYKPVSGRLLSTEQGPAAMVVYENPEGQKISFYIRPPGPKNLFLPRGSRRDGELQAEYWSGAGYNYAMVSPSDTSAAQMLEQTVQF
;
A
#
# COMPACT_ATOMS: atom_id res chain seq x y z
N MET A 1 48.74 39.97 9.22
CA MET A 1 49.82 40.58 10.01
C MET A 1 50.40 39.52 10.90
N ILE A 2 51.66 39.18 10.70
CA ILE A 2 52.35 38.09 11.41
C ILE A 2 52.85 38.58 12.75
N SER A 3 52.80 37.71 13.79
CA SER A 3 53.41 38.02 15.11
C SER A 3 54.92 37.85 15.04
N MET A 4 55.66 38.70 15.78
CA MET A 4 57.10 38.56 15.92
C MET A 4 57.47 37.99 17.28
N PRO A 5 58.26 36.94 17.37
CA PRO A 5 58.97 36.20 16.29
C PRO A 5 57.96 35.37 15.44
N PRO A 6 58.23 35.14 14.14
CA PRO A 6 57.40 34.32 13.27
C PRO A 6 57.23 32.92 13.80
N SER A 7 56.00 32.41 13.75
CA SER A 7 55.73 31.01 14.08
C SER A 7 56.22 30.05 13.00
N GLU A 8 56.35 28.76 13.31
CA GLU A 8 56.72 27.71 12.35
C GLU A 8 55.79 27.72 11.14
N ARG A 9 54.48 27.96 11.40
CA ARG A 9 53.46 28.09 10.34
C ARG A 9 53.72 29.27 9.40
N ASP A 10 54.18 30.38 9.91
CA ASP A 10 54.52 31.58 9.10
C ASP A 10 55.76 31.31 8.26
N LEU A 11 56.75 30.58 8.82
CA LEU A 11 57.95 30.18 8.08
C LEU A 11 57.60 29.19 6.94
N HIS A 12 56.67 28.26 7.15
CA HIS A 12 56.17 27.38 6.08
C HIS A 12 55.42 28.17 5.00
N ALA A 13 54.56 29.11 5.39
CA ALA A 13 53.85 29.97 4.46
C ALA A 13 54.81 30.85 3.64
N TYR A 14 55.91 31.26 4.22
CA TYR A 14 57.01 31.96 3.52
C TYR A 14 57.63 31.06 2.43
N ILE A 15 57.94 29.81 2.73
CA ILE A 15 58.52 28.85 1.78
C ILE A 15 57.55 28.56 0.64
N ASP A 16 56.26 28.53 0.92
CA ASP A 16 55.20 28.24 -0.05
C ASP A 16 54.69 29.46 -0.80
N HIS A 17 55.34 30.64 -0.59
CA HIS A 17 54.98 31.92 -1.21
C HIS A 17 53.53 32.33 -0.95
N GLN A 18 53.01 32.01 0.23
CA GLN A 18 51.63 32.31 0.60
C GLN A 18 51.47 33.55 1.50
N LEU A 19 52.56 34.23 1.81
CA LEU A 19 52.55 35.47 2.59
C LEU A 19 52.24 36.68 1.74
N SER A 20 51.66 37.71 2.36
CA SER A 20 51.55 39.05 1.77
C SER A 20 52.94 39.67 1.65
N ASP A 21 53.09 40.65 0.76
CA ASP A 21 54.40 41.31 0.54
C ASP A 21 54.95 41.96 1.80
N ASP A 22 54.08 42.53 2.63
CA ASP A 22 54.45 43.15 3.89
C ASP A 22 54.90 42.11 4.93
N ASP A 23 54.16 41.04 5.10
CA ASP A 23 54.48 39.95 6.01
C ASP A 23 55.79 39.24 5.58
N ARG A 24 55.99 39.10 4.28
CA ARG A 24 57.22 38.52 3.72
C ARG A 24 58.43 39.33 4.10
N ARG A 25 58.38 40.67 3.95
CA ARG A 25 59.50 41.58 4.34
C ARG A 25 59.81 41.47 5.83
N LEU A 26 58.80 41.33 6.67
CA LEU A 26 59.00 41.14 8.11
C LEU A 26 59.73 39.83 8.40
N VAL A 27 59.36 38.73 7.78
CA VAL A 27 60.03 37.42 7.89
C VAL A 27 61.49 37.53 7.39
N GLU A 28 61.72 38.13 6.24
CA GLU A 28 63.08 38.33 5.66
C GLU A 28 63.97 39.14 6.63
N THR A 29 63.44 40.20 7.22
CA THR A 29 64.19 41.00 8.23
C THR A 29 64.53 40.16 9.47
N PHE A 30 63.59 39.37 9.92
CA PHE A 30 63.84 38.43 11.07
C PHE A 30 64.88 37.41 10.74
N LEU A 31 64.83 36.77 9.55
CA LEU A 31 65.82 35.79 9.13
C LEU A 31 67.25 36.38 8.93
N ALA A 32 67.34 37.64 8.52
CA ALA A 32 68.61 38.36 8.45
C ALA A 32 69.28 38.53 9.83
N SER A 33 68.45 38.62 10.89
CA SER A 33 68.96 38.77 12.28
C SER A 33 69.13 37.45 13.00
N ASN A 34 68.62 36.34 12.52
CA ASN A 34 68.61 35.01 13.15
C ASN A 34 69.19 33.96 12.26
N ALA A 35 70.52 33.79 12.24
CA ALA A 35 71.23 32.92 11.33
C ALA A 35 70.88 31.43 11.46
N GLU A 36 70.52 30.94 12.67
CA GLU A 36 70.14 29.57 12.94
C GLU A 36 68.77 29.22 12.25
N VAL A 37 67.79 30.11 12.50
CA VAL A 37 66.44 29.95 11.88
C VAL A 37 66.55 30.06 10.36
N ALA A 38 67.35 30.99 9.83
CA ALA A 38 67.60 31.13 8.42
C ALA A 38 68.25 29.90 7.80
N ALA A 39 69.14 29.17 8.51
CA ALA A 39 69.69 27.91 8.05
C ALA A 39 68.62 26.81 7.92
N THR A 40 67.72 26.71 8.91
CA THR A 40 66.58 25.77 8.90
C THR A 40 65.64 26.05 7.74
N VAL A 41 65.21 27.30 7.55
CA VAL A 41 64.34 27.72 6.46
C VAL A 41 64.98 27.40 5.11
N ARG A 42 66.30 27.64 4.94
CA ARG A 42 67.02 27.27 3.67
C ARG A 42 67.08 25.76 3.49
N ALA A 43 67.14 24.93 4.52
CA ALA A 43 67.06 23.49 4.41
C ALA A 43 65.66 23.09 3.88
N TRP A 44 64.57 23.59 4.49
CA TRP A 44 63.22 23.32 4.04
C TRP A 44 62.92 23.80 2.62
N GLN A 45 63.45 24.93 2.20
CA GLN A 45 63.35 25.40 0.82
C GLN A 45 64.03 24.43 -0.19
N ARG A 46 65.17 23.87 0.17
CA ARG A 46 65.86 22.85 -0.67
C ARG A 46 65.01 21.59 -0.77
N ASP A 47 64.47 21.11 0.33
CA ASP A 47 63.64 19.91 0.35
C ASP A 47 62.36 20.12 -0.48
N ALA A 48 61.69 21.25 -0.33
CA ALA A 48 60.52 21.63 -1.11
C ALA A 48 60.84 21.70 -2.62
N GLN A 49 62.04 22.24 -2.98
CA GLN A 49 62.45 22.31 -4.37
C GLN A 49 62.76 20.92 -4.95
N GLN A 50 63.42 20.04 -4.19
CA GLN A 50 63.68 18.65 -4.59
C GLN A 50 62.36 17.87 -4.81
N LEU A 51 61.37 18.04 -3.94
CA LEU A 51 60.05 17.45 -4.11
C LEU A 51 59.35 17.96 -5.36
N ARG A 52 59.40 19.26 -5.63
CA ARG A 52 58.79 19.86 -6.85
C ARG A 52 59.47 19.32 -8.12
N VAL A 53 60.79 19.20 -8.14
CA VAL A 53 61.54 18.62 -9.27
C VAL A 53 61.21 17.15 -9.45
N GLY A 54 61.16 16.36 -8.37
CA GLY A 54 60.82 14.93 -8.43
C GLY A 54 59.38 14.67 -8.91
N LEU A 55 58.46 15.54 -8.55
CA LEU A 55 57.05 15.42 -8.95
C LEU A 55 56.71 16.03 -10.31
N SER A 56 57.56 16.94 -10.82
CA SER A 56 57.33 17.61 -12.11
C SER A 56 57.24 16.67 -13.30
N GLY A 57 57.94 15.53 -13.26
CA GLY A 57 57.86 14.48 -14.29
C GLY A 57 56.50 13.73 -14.30
N LEU A 58 55.87 13.62 -13.14
CA LEU A 58 54.54 12.97 -13.04
C LEU A 58 53.41 13.86 -13.57
N LEU A 59 53.56 15.17 -13.51
CA LEU A 59 52.62 16.16 -14.02
C LEU A 59 52.68 16.33 -15.55
N GLN A 60 53.74 15.81 -16.22
CA GLN A 60 53.91 15.86 -17.66
C GLN A 60 53.34 14.60 -18.39
N GLN A 61 52.59 13.72 -17.69
CA GLN A 61 51.87 12.67 -18.39
C GLN A 61 50.88 13.32 -19.38
N PRO A 62 50.89 12.88 -20.66
CA PRO A 62 49.97 13.42 -21.64
C PRO A 62 48.57 13.24 -21.15
N ALA A 63 47.79 14.33 -21.12
CA ALA A 63 46.41 14.31 -20.68
C ALA A 63 45.68 13.21 -21.46
N ASN A 64 45.14 12.21 -20.76
CA ASN A 64 44.38 11.14 -21.39
C ASN A 64 43.22 11.78 -22.17
N PRO A 65 43.17 11.68 -23.50
CA PRO A 65 42.13 12.34 -24.31
C PRO A 65 40.74 11.90 -23.94
N GLN A 66 40.58 10.76 -23.26
CA GLN A 66 39.29 10.27 -22.73
C GLN A 66 38.82 11.00 -21.47
N LEU A 67 39.71 11.74 -20.79
CA LEU A 67 39.44 12.51 -19.57
C LEU A 67 39.26 14.02 -19.82
N THR A 68 39.19 14.43 -21.09
CA THR A 68 38.90 15.84 -21.41
C THR A 68 37.52 16.26 -20.88
N PRO A 69 37.41 17.39 -20.19
CA PRO A 69 36.18 17.87 -19.58
C PRO A 69 34.98 17.95 -20.56
N SER A 70 35.27 18.22 -21.84
CA SER A 70 34.24 18.21 -22.90
C SER A 70 33.69 16.83 -23.19
N MET A 71 34.53 15.81 -23.23
CA MET A 71 34.10 14.43 -23.48
C MET A 71 33.34 13.84 -22.27
N ILE A 72 33.78 14.16 -21.06
CA ILE A 72 33.07 13.74 -19.84
C ILE A 72 31.70 14.39 -19.79
N ARG A 73 31.55 15.70 -20.06
CA ARG A 73 30.27 16.39 -20.11
C ARG A 73 29.36 15.82 -21.18
N GLN A 74 29.85 15.45 -22.34
CA GLN A 74 29.05 14.83 -23.40
C GLN A 74 28.60 13.42 -23.03
N ARG A 75 29.47 12.60 -22.40
CA ARG A 75 29.06 11.26 -21.90
C ARG A 75 27.98 11.35 -20.82
N VAL A 76 28.17 12.20 -19.83
CA VAL A 76 27.18 12.42 -18.75
C VAL A 76 25.86 12.92 -19.33
N LYS A 77 25.90 13.87 -20.27
CA LYS A 77 24.67 14.40 -20.91
C LYS A 77 23.95 13.36 -21.77
N ARG A 78 24.69 12.47 -22.47
CA ARG A 78 24.08 11.35 -23.22
C ARG A 78 23.49 10.29 -22.31
N GLN A 79 24.18 9.96 -21.22
CA GLN A 79 23.73 8.97 -20.26
C GLN A 79 22.50 9.48 -19.48
N SER A 80 22.52 10.73 -19.03
CA SER A 80 21.39 11.38 -18.38
C SER A 80 20.14 11.44 -19.28
N ARG A 81 20.31 11.75 -20.58
CA ARG A 81 19.17 11.74 -21.53
C ARG A 81 18.57 10.36 -21.74
N ARG A 82 19.37 9.30 -21.73
CA ARG A 82 18.86 7.92 -21.83
C ARG A 82 18.07 7.52 -20.57
N HIS A 83 18.55 7.89 -19.40
CA HIS A 83 17.84 7.62 -18.15
C HIS A 83 16.56 8.47 -17.99
N LEU A 84 16.56 9.71 -18.47
CA LEU A 84 15.37 10.55 -18.52
C LEU A 84 14.31 9.99 -19.48
N ALA A 85 14.72 9.50 -20.65
CA ALA A 85 13.79 8.88 -21.60
C ALA A 85 13.18 7.58 -21.05
N SER A 86 13.99 6.73 -20.40
CA SER A 86 13.46 5.50 -19.77
C SER A 86 12.57 5.80 -18.55
N ALA A 87 12.88 6.81 -17.75
CA ALA A 87 12.05 7.24 -16.65
C ALA A 87 10.70 7.82 -17.13
N ALA A 88 10.71 8.59 -18.24
CA ALA A 88 9.47 9.10 -18.83
C ALA A 88 8.58 7.98 -19.36
N VAL A 89 9.15 6.98 -20.03
CA VAL A 89 8.40 5.80 -20.51
C VAL A 89 7.81 5.00 -19.34
N LEU A 90 8.57 4.81 -18.25
CA LEU A 90 8.09 4.15 -17.04
C LEU A 90 6.95 4.94 -16.37
N LEU A 91 7.09 6.25 -16.25
CA LEU A 91 6.02 7.10 -15.69
C LEU A 91 4.74 7.07 -16.53
N ILE A 92 4.86 7.09 -17.87
CA ILE A 92 3.73 6.96 -18.78
C ILE A 92 3.10 5.56 -18.64
N ALA A 93 3.90 4.50 -18.60
CA ALA A 93 3.41 3.13 -18.43
C ALA A 93 2.71 2.94 -17.07
N VAL A 94 3.25 3.48 -15.98
CA VAL A 94 2.63 3.45 -14.65
C VAL A 94 1.36 4.31 -14.61
N SER A 95 1.35 5.47 -15.28
CA SER A 95 0.17 6.33 -15.33
C SER A 95 -0.97 5.69 -16.14
N ILE A 96 -0.67 5.12 -17.30
CA ILE A 96 -1.67 4.42 -18.13
C ILE A 96 -2.10 3.11 -17.45
N GLY A 97 -1.15 2.33 -16.93
CA GLY A 97 -1.44 1.07 -16.22
C GLY A 97 -2.14 1.29 -14.89
N GLY A 98 -1.76 2.31 -14.13
CA GLY A 98 -2.39 2.66 -12.87
C GLY A 98 -3.81 3.23 -13.06
N PHE A 99 -3.99 4.12 -14.02
CA PHE A 99 -5.30 4.70 -14.30
C PHE A 99 -6.28 3.68 -14.91
N SER A 100 -5.81 2.89 -15.89
CA SER A 100 -6.63 1.82 -16.48
C SER A 100 -6.85 0.67 -15.49
N GLY A 101 -5.88 0.34 -14.65
CA GLY A 101 -6.03 -0.65 -13.57
C GLY A 101 -7.01 -0.20 -12.51
N TRP A 102 -6.99 1.08 -12.12
CA TRP A 102 -7.96 1.62 -11.16
C TRP A 102 -9.37 1.65 -11.76
N GLN A 103 -9.51 2.09 -13.00
CA GLN A 103 -10.81 2.14 -13.69
C GLN A 103 -11.36 0.74 -14.02
N ALA A 104 -10.47 -0.20 -14.38
CA ALA A 104 -10.83 -1.61 -14.53
C ALA A 104 -11.24 -2.23 -13.19
N ARG A 105 -10.61 -1.84 -12.08
CA ARG A 105 -10.99 -2.28 -10.74
C ARG A 105 -12.40 -1.80 -10.38
N GLU A 106 -12.74 -0.53 -10.61
CA GLU A 106 -14.11 -0.04 -10.37
C GLU A 106 -15.14 -0.74 -11.27
N MET A 107 -14.83 -0.95 -12.56
CA MET A 107 -15.72 -1.68 -13.48
C MET A 107 -15.82 -3.17 -13.15
N THR A 108 -14.73 -3.82 -12.73
CA THR A 108 -14.71 -5.25 -12.39
C THR A 108 -15.41 -5.53 -11.06
N PHE A 109 -15.27 -4.65 -10.06
CA PHE A 109 -15.95 -4.83 -8.78
C PHE A 109 -17.45 -4.51 -8.85
N VAL A 110 -17.88 -3.63 -9.75
CA VAL A 110 -19.32 -3.33 -9.94
C VAL A 110 -20.00 -4.35 -10.85
N SER A 111 -19.26 -4.97 -11.78
CA SER A 111 -19.83 -5.90 -12.78
C SER A 111 -19.65 -7.37 -12.45
N ALA A 112 -18.80 -7.74 -11.50
CA ALA A 112 -18.42 -9.13 -11.22
C ALA A 112 -18.93 -9.69 -9.87
N GLN A 113 -19.52 -8.89 -9.01
CA GLN A 113 -20.23 -9.45 -7.86
C GLN A 113 -21.64 -9.81 -8.31
N ALA A 114 -21.79 -11.05 -8.75
CA ALA A 114 -23.12 -11.60 -8.99
C ALA A 114 -24.00 -11.42 -7.72
N PRO A 115 -25.31 -11.19 -7.89
CA PRO A 115 -26.21 -10.88 -6.79
C PRO A 115 -26.04 -11.83 -5.60
N MET A 116 -25.98 -11.29 -4.38
CA MET A 116 -25.94 -12.06 -3.12
C MET A 116 -24.76 -13.04 -2.99
N THR A 117 -23.59 -12.71 -3.56
CA THR A 117 -22.35 -13.48 -3.33
C THR A 117 -21.97 -13.50 -1.85
N ASP A 118 -22.16 -12.39 -1.15
CA ASP A 118 -21.94 -12.23 0.27
C ASP A 118 -22.85 -13.17 1.11
N ALA A 119 -24.10 -13.31 0.75
CA ALA A 119 -25.02 -14.24 1.41
C ALA A 119 -24.57 -15.70 1.26
N LEU A 120 -24.16 -16.09 0.05
CA LEU A 120 -23.64 -17.44 -0.23
C LEU A 120 -22.35 -17.74 0.52
N GLN A 121 -21.42 -16.76 0.57
CA GLN A 121 -20.18 -16.91 1.34
C GLN A 121 -20.44 -16.99 2.85
N ALA A 122 -21.34 -16.15 3.37
CA ALA A 122 -21.74 -16.19 4.77
C ALA A 122 -22.36 -17.54 5.14
N TYR A 123 -23.21 -18.09 4.28
CA TYR A 123 -23.80 -19.39 4.50
C TYR A 123 -22.73 -20.50 4.60
N ARG A 124 -21.75 -20.53 3.70
CA ARG A 124 -20.65 -21.50 3.77
C ARG A 124 -19.88 -21.39 5.09
N LEU A 125 -19.53 -20.20 5.52
CA LEU A 125 -18.73 -19.99 6.72
C LEU A 125 -19.50 -20.26 8.02
N ILE A 126 -20.79 -19.93 8.08
CA ILE A 126 -21.58 -19.97 9.31
C ILE A 126 -22.36 -21.27 9.40
N ALA A 127 -23.15 -21.58 8.37
CA ALA A 127 -24.08 -22.70 8.41
C ALA A 127 -23.42 -24.05 8.06
N GLN A 128 -22.53 -24.09 7.07
CA GLN A 128 -21.86 -25.34 6.66
C GLN A 128 -20.63 -25.63 7.49
N GLN A 129 -19.72 -24.67 7.64
CA GLN A 129 -18.43 -24.92 8.28
C GLN A 129 -18.43 -24.63 9.79
N GLY A 130 -19.37 -23.84 10.28
CA GLY A 130 -19.47 -23.49 11.70
C GLY A 130 -18.25 -22.70 12.23
N ILE A 131 -17.44 -22.10 11.32
CA ILE A 131 -16.20 -21.40 11.68
C ILE A 131 -16.48 -20.16 12.52
N LEU A 132 -17.60 -19.50 12.24
CA LEU A 132 -17.98 -18.27 12.94
C LEU A 132 -19.08 -18.58 13.96
N PRO A 133 -18.85 -18.28 15.25
CA PRO A 133 -19.87 -18.47 16.27
C PRO A 133 -21.06 -17.54 16.05
N ALA A 134 -22.24 -17.94 16.48
CA ALA A 134 -23.44 -17.13 16.44
C ALA A 134 -23.36 -16.02 17.49
N ASP A 135 -23.83 -14.80 17.12
CA ASP A 135 -23.98 -13.69 18.09
C ASP A 135 -25.24 -13.87 18.93
N PHE A 136 -26.24 -14.58 18.39
CA PHE A 136 -27.45 -14.91 19.02
C PHE A 136 -27.80 -16.39 18.80
N LYS A 137 -28.04 -17.12 19.86
CA LYS A 137 -28.54 -18.50 19.81
C LYS A 137 -29.97 -18.51 20.32
N VAL A 138 -30.84 -19.17 19.60
CA VAL A 138 -32.23 -19.34 20.05
C VAL A 138 -32.21 -20.36 21.21
N SER A 139 -32.46 -19.88 22.42
CA SER A 139 -32.91 -20.68 23.54
C SER A 139 -34.45 -20.74 23.52
N ASP A 140 -35.08 -21.64 24.27
CA ASP A 140 -36.53 -21.93 24.20
C ASP A 140 -37.47 -20.72 24.25
N ASP A 141 -37.00 -19.56 24.71
CA ASP A 141 -37.75 -18.27 24.74
C ASP A 141 -37.10 -17.18 23.85
N GLY A 142 -36.18 -17.51 22.98
CA GLY A 142 -35.41 -16.52 22.19
C GLY A 142 -36.21 -15.94 21.02
N ASP A 143 -36.57 -14.67 21.10
CA ASP A 143 -37.19 -13.93 20.01
C ASP A 143 -36.13 -13.47 18.97
N VAL A 144 -35.93 -14.30 17.93
CA VAL A 144 -35.03 -13.99 16.81
C VAL A 144 -35.51 -12.78 16.03
N GLN A 145 -36.84 -12.59 15.91
CA GLN A 145 -37.41 -11.44 15.24
C GLN A 145 -37.07 -10.16 16.00
N GLY A 146 -37.27 -10.16 17.32
CA GLY A 146 -36.94 -9.00 18.16
C GLY A 146 -35.44 -8.72 18.19
N TRP A 147 -34.58 -9.75 18.04
CA TRP A 147 -33.14 -9.54 17.83
C TRP A 147 -32.87 -8.85 16.49
N LEU A 148 -33.47 -9.29 15.39
CA LEU A 148 -33.30 -8.71 14.06
C LEU A 148 -33.80 -7.26 14.01
N ASP A 149 -34.96 -6.98 14.61
CA ASP A 149 -35.61 -5.67 14.60
C ASP A 149 -34.78 -4.57 15.31
N ARG A 150 -33.87 -4.95 16.21
CA ARG A 150 -32.95 -4.01 16.86
C ARG A 150 -31.94 -3.40 15.89
N TYR A 151 -31.58 -4.12 14.82
CA TYR A 151 -30.56 -3.72 13.85
C TYR A 151 -31.14 -3.31 12.50
N PHE A 152 -32.33 -3.84 12.16
CA PHE A 152 -32.99 -3.63 10.87
C PHE A 152 -34.40 -3.12 11.06
N ASN A 153 -34.49 -1.82 11.26
CA ASN A 153 -35.80 -1.18 11.50
C ASN A 153 -36.71 -1.30 10.27
N ARG A 154 -37.95 -1.73 10.47
CA ARG A 154 -38.96 -1.97 9.44
C ARG A 154 -38.57 -3.04 8.40
N ALA A 155 -37.64 -3.94 8.72
CA ALA A 155 -37.36 -5.08 7.85
C ALA A 155 -38.61 -5.99 7.73
N ASN A 156 -38.64 -6.74 6.65
CA ASN A 156 -39.64 -7.80 6.50
C ASN A 156 -39.50 -8.80 7.66
N ARG A 157 -40.61 -9.37 8.09
CA ARG A 157 -40.58 -10.46 9.07
C ARG A 157 -39.79 -11.66 8.53
N LEU A 158 -39.19 -12.36 9.46
CA LEU A 158 -38.58 -13.65 9.18
C LEU A 158 -39.62 -14.60 8.60
N PRO A 159 -39.30 -15.34 7.52
CA PRO A 159 -40.20 -16.33 6.95
C PRO A 159 -40.54 -17.40 7.99
N ASP A 160 -41.81 -17.73 8.11
CA ASP A 160 -42.27 -18.87 8.89
C ASP A 160 -42.10 -20.14 8.04
N LEU A 161 -41.14 -20.96 8.43
CA LEU A 161 -40.78 -22.21 7.74
C LEU A 161 -41.12 -23.45 8.60
N ALA A 162 -41.93 -23.26 9.63
CA ALA A 162 -42.33 -24.37 10.53
C ALA A 162 -43.08 -25.47 9.78
N ASN A 163 -43.92 -25.11 8.80
CA ASN A 163 -44.59 -26.07 7.94
C ASN A 163 -43.64 -26.92 7.08
N ALA A 164 -42.45 -26.40 6.85
CA ALA A 164 -41.37 -27.07 6.16
C ALA A 164 -40.41 -27.83 7.10
N GLY A 165 -40.70 -27.82 8.39
CA GLY A 165 -39.87 -28.44 9.42
C GLY A 165 -38.65 -27.62 9.86
N TYR A 166 -38.47 -26.40 9.35
CA TYR A 166 -37.33 -25.57 9.70
C TYR A 166 -37.65 -24.60 10.83
N LYS A 167 -36.76 -24.53 11.81
CA LYS A 167 -36.88 -23.58 12.93
C LYS A 167 -35.62 -22.70 12.97
N PRO A 168 -35.71 -21.41 13.30
CA PRO A 168 -34.55 -20.57 13.48
C PRO A 168 -33.75 -21.03 14.71
N VAL A 169 -32.46 -21.23 14.57
CA VAL A 169 -31.57 -21.74 15.63
C VAL A 169 -30.50 -20.70 16.04
N SER A 170 -30.10 -19.82 15.15
CA SER A 170 -29.08 -18.82 15.47
C SER A 170 -29.18 -17.61 14.57
N GLY A 171 -28.61 -16.48 15.03
CA GLY A 171 -28.42 -15.25 14.27
C GLY A 171 -27.00 -14.71 14.41
N ARG A 172 -26.55 -14.03 13.37
CA ARG A 172 -25.26 -13.37 13.35
C ARG A 172 -25.31 -12.06 12.57
N LEU A 173 -24.62 -11.04 13.12
CA LEU A 173 -24.36 -9.78 12.43
C LEU A 173 -23.08 -9.90 11.62
N LEU A 174 -23.07 -9.27 10.46
CA LEU A 174 -21.98 -9.28 9.50
C LEU A 174 -21.70 -7.85 9.06
N SER A 175 -20.46 -7.53 8.80
CA SER A 175 -20.06 -6.28 8.16
C SER A 175 -19.82 -6.55 6.68
N THR A 176 -20.52 -5.80 5.82
CA THR A 176 -20.37 -5.90 4.36
C THR A 176 -20.00 -4.54 3.77
N GLU A 177 -19.59 -4.53 2.52
CA GLU A 177 -19.33 -3.28 1.78
C GLU A 177 -20.58 -2.40 1.63
N GLN A 178 -21.76 -3.00 1.68
CA GLN A 178 -23.04 -2.32 1.60
C GLN A 178 -23.54 -1.78 2.94
N GLY A 179 -22.92 -2.20 4.03
CA GLY A 179 -23.30 -1.84 5.40
C GLY A 179 -23.50 -3.08 6.28
N PRO A 180 -24.11 -2.91 7.46
CA PRO A 180 -24.39 -4.03 8.35
C PRO A 180 -25.38 -5.00 7.71
N ALA A 181 -25.09 -6.29 7.82
CA ALA A 181 -25.94 -7.37 7.36
C ALA A 181 -26.24 -8.32 8.52
N ALA A 182 -27.28 -9.13 8.40
CA ALA A 182 -27.54 -10.20 9.33
C ALA A 182 -27.88 -11.50 8.58
N MET A 183 -27.53 -12.60 9.22
CA MET A 183 -27.92 -13.94 8.80
C MET A 183 -28.58 -14.66 9.93
N VAL A 184 -29.75 -15.24 9.66
CA VAL A 184 -30.46 -16.16 10.56
C VAL A 184 -30.38 -17.55 9.95
N VAL A 185 -29.91 -18.50 10.74
CA VAL A 185 -29.80 -19.93 10.33
C VAL A 185 -31.01 -20.66 10.85
N TYR A 186 -31.65 -21.38 9.97
CA TYR A 186 -32.75 -22.33 10.27
C TYR A 186 -32.20 -23.75 10.14
N GLU A 187 -32.70 -24.65 10.96
CA GLU A 187 -32.34 -26.05 10.96
C GLU A 187 -33.58 -26.92 11.10
N ASN A 188 -33.58 -28.04 10.37
CA ASN A 188 -34.62 -29.06 10.50
C ASN A 188 -34.17 -30.20 11.41
N PRO A 189 -35.04 -31.15 11.80
CA PRO A 189 -34.69 -32.28 12.66
C PRO A 189 -33.60 -33.21 12.07
N GLU A 190 -33.43 -33.19 10.75
CA GLU A 190 -32.40 -33.95 10.05
C GLU A 190 -31.03 -33.27 10.02
N GLY A 191 -30.92 -32.06 10.62
CA GLY A 191 -29.69 -31.26 10.67
C GLY A 191 -29.39 -30.49 9.39
N GLN A 192 -30.33 -30.45 8.44
CA GLN A 192 -30.19 -29.64 7.24
C GLN A 192 -30.40 -28.15 7.61
N LYS A 193 -29.57 -27.32 7.02
CA LYS A 193 -29.58 -25.88 7.31
C LYS A 193 -29.94 -25.07 6.08
N ILE A 194 -30.69 -24.01 6.31
CA ILE A 194 -30.95 -22.95 5.35
C ILE A 194 -30.71 -21.61 6.06
N SER A 195 -30.57 -20.52 5.34
CA SER A 195 -30.40 -19.22 5.98
C SER A 195 -31.23 -18.15 5.33
N PHE A 196 -31.71 -17.24 6.17
CA PHE A 196 -32.26 -15.95 5.80
C PHE A 196 -31.17 -14.90 5.97
N TYR A 197 -30.96 -14.10 4.94
CA TYR A 197 -29.96 -13.04 4.91
C TYR A 197 -30.61 -11.71 4.58
N ILE A 198 -30.18 -10.65 5.26
CA ILE A 198 -30.63 -9.28 5.08
C ILE A 198 -29.45 -8.32 5.03
N ARG A 199 -29.47 -7.37 4.11
CA ARG A 199 -28.51 -6.25 4.06
C ARG A 199 -29.14 -5.00 3.45
N PRO A 200 -28.60 -3.79 3.71
CA PRO A 200 -29.04 -2.57 3.03
C PRO A 200 -28.65 -2.61 1.54
N PRO A 201 -29.26 -1.74 0.70
CA PRO A 201 -28.95 -1.66 -0.72
C PRO A 201 -27.55 -1.06 -1.00
N GLY A 202 -26.87 -0.54 0.04
CA GLY A 202 -25.55 0.06 -0.03
C GLY A 202 -25.58 1.52 -0.51
N PRO A 203 -24.38 2.13 -0.63
CA PRO A 203 -24.25 3.57 -0.96
C PRO A 203 -24.84 3.96 -2.31
N LYS A 204 -24.93 3.02 -3.25
CA LYS A 204 -25.54 3.22 -4.58
C LYS A 204 -27.05 2.99 -4.61
N ASN A 205 -27.66 2.69 -3.46
CA ASN A 205 -29.09 2.40 -3.30
C ASN A 205 -29.62 1.34 -4.30
N LEU A 206 -28.83 0.27 -4.49
CA LEU A 206 -29.11 -0.79 -5.45
C LEU A 206 -30.06 -1.83 -4.83
N PHE A 207 -31.35 -1.73 -5.17
CA PHE A 207 -32.31 -2.78 -4.88
C PHE A 207 -32.24 -3.88 -5.94
N LEU A 208 -32.14 -5.12 -5.47
CA LEU A 208 -32.05 -6.27 -6.34
C LEU A 208 -33.46 -6.67 -6.83
N PRO A 209 -33.66 -6.85 -8.13
CA PRO A 209 -34.88 -7.47 -8.61
C PRO A 209 -34.97 -8.90 -8.05
N ARG A 210 -36.18 -9.42 -7.96
CA ARG A 210 -36.38 -10.83 -7.58
C ARG A 210 -35.67 -11.73 -8.57
N GLY A 211 -34.96 -12.72 -8.05
CA GLY A 211 -34.24 -13.69 -8.86
C GLY A 211 -33.67 -14.83 -8.04
N SER A 212 -33.16 -15.81 -8.73
CA SER A 212 -32.45 -16.93 -8.16
C SER A 212 -31.03 -17.02 -8.72
N ARG A 213 -30.11 -17.57 -7.93
CA ARG A 213 -28.75 -17.84 -8.34
C ARG A 213 -28.25 -19.12 -7.74
N ARG A 214 -27.63 -19.92 -8.58
CA ARG A 214 -26.89 -21.12 -8.15
C ARG A 214 -25.39 -20.85 -8.18
N ASP A 215 -24.71 -21.35 -7.15
CA ASP A 215 -23.26 -21.28 -7.01
C ASP A 215 -22.74 -22.59 -6.39
N GLY A 216 -22.31 -23.50 -7.26
CA GLY A 216 -21.98 -24.88 -6.88
C GLY A 216 -23.20 -25.64 -6.36
N GLU A 217 -23.07 -26.15 -5.16
CA GLU A 217 -24.13 -26.90 -4.46
C GLU A 217 -25.14 -26.03 -3.72
N LEU A 218 -25.02 -24.69 -3.83
CA LEU A 218 -25.88 -23.74 -3.14
C LEU A 218 -26.77 -23.00 -4.12
N GLN A 219 -27.98 -22.70 -3.68
CA GLN A 219 -28.93 -21.81 -4.34
C GLN A 219 -29.31 -20.67 -3.41
N ALA A 220 -29.35 -19.45 -3.96
CA ALA A 220 -29.85 -18.27 -3.28
C ALA A 220 -31.05 -17.72 -4.04
N GLU A 221 -32.18 -17.64 -3.37
CA GLU A 221 -33.36 -16.88 -3.81
C GLU A 221 -33.27 -15.49 -3.20
N TYR A 222 -33.34 -14.43 -4.00
CA TYR A 222 -33.16 -13.07 -3.53
C TYR A 222 -34.24 -12.11 -4.03
N TRP A 223 -34.52 -11.10 -3.22
CA TRP A 223 -35.49 -10.05 -3.50
C TRP A 223 -35.17 -8.78 -2.71
N SER A 224 -35.88 -7.71 -2.96
CA SER A 224 -35.83 -6.50 -2.14
C SER A 224 -37.22 -6.11 -1.64
N GLY A 225 -37.25 -5.49 -0.48
CA GLY A 225 -38.47 -5.00 0.13
C GLY A 225 -38.17 -4.21 1.40
N ALA A 226 -39.06 -3.35 1.82
CA ALA A 226 -38.97 -2.57 3.08
C ALA A 226 -37.59 -1.85 3.27
N GLY A 227 -36.93 -1.47 2.16
CA GLY A 227 -35.65 -0.75 2.21
C GLY A 227 -34.40 -1.63 2.29
N TYR A 228 -34.51 -2.95 2.18
CA TYR A 228 -33.42 -3.92 2.27
C TYR A 228 -33.41 -4.90 1.10
N ASN A 229 -32.29 -5.52 0.91
CA ASN A 229 -32.12 -6.68 0.06
C ASN A 229 -32.05 -7.94 0.92
N TYR A 230 -32.76 -8.95 0.49
CA TYR A 230 -32.92 -10.23 1.18
C TYR A 230 -32.40 -11.37 0.33
N ALA A 231 -31.97 -12.43 0.98
CA ALA A 231 -31.73 -13.72 0.33
C ALA A 231 -32.08 -14.89 1.25
N MET A 232 -32.61 -15.95 0.65
CA MET A 232 -32.69 -17.26 1.27
C MET A 232 -31.66 -18.17 0.59
N VAL A 233 -30.76 -18.77 1.38
CA VAL A 233 -29.72 -19.67 0.86
C VAL A 233 -29.98 -21.09 1.36
N SER A 234 -29.97 -22.04 0.45
CA SER A 234 -30.13 -23.48 0.72
C SER A 234 -29.19 -24.31 -0.14
N PRO A 235 -28.95 -25.57 0.21
CA PRO A 235 -28.40 -26.54 -0.74
C PRO A 235 -29.32 -26.68 -1.96
N SER A 236 -28.73 -26.81 -3.18
CA SER A 236 -29.47 -26.74 -4.45
C SER A 236 -30.28 -27.99 -4.79
N ASP A 237 -29.99 -29.11 -4.15
CA ASP A 237 -30.57 -30.44 -4.39
C ASP A 237 -31.57 -30.90 -3.33
N THR A 238 -31.97 -29.99 -2.44
CA THR A 238 -32.95 -30.26 -1.39
C THR A 238 -34.35 -29.83 -1.79
N SER A 239 -35.38 -30.51 -1.23
CA SER A 239 -36.75 -30.09 -1.26
C SER A 239 -36.97 -28.67 -0.70
N ALA A 240 -36.02 -28.18 0.12
CA ALA A 240 -35.98 -26.83 0.63
C ALA A 240 -35.85 -25.77 -0.51
N ALA A 241 -35.08 -26.04 -1.54
CA ALA A 241 -34.92 -25.11 -2.67
C ALA A 241 -36.27 -24.90 -3.41
N GLN A 242 -36.98 -25.97 -3.68
CA GLN A 242 -38.29 -25.93 -4.34
C GLN A 242 -39.35 -25.24 -3.46
N MET A 243 -39.32 -25.48 -2.15
CA MET A 243 -40.20 -24.86 -1.16
C MET A 243 -39.93 -23.37 -1.03
N LEU A 244 -38.67 -22.95 -1.04
CA LEU A 244 -38.33 -21.52 -0.97
C LEU A 244 -38.80 -20.74 -2.19
N GLU A 245 -38.76 -21.33 -3.39
CA GLU A 245 -39.37 -20.76 -4.60
C GLU A 245 -40.87 -20.48 -4.44
N GLN A 246 -41.60 -21.36 -3.71
CA GLN A 246 -43.04 -21.22 -3.46
C GLN A 246 -43.33 -20.29 -2.28
N THR A 247 -42.53 -20.31 -1.23
CA THR A 247 -42.76 -19.54 0.01
C THR A 247 -42.42 -18.05 -0.15
N VAL A 248 -41.46 -17.73 -1.01
CA VAL A 248 -41.07 -16.33 -1.34
C VAL A 248 -42.07 -15.68 -2.34
N GLN A 249 -43.20 -16.31 -2.66
CA GLN A 249 -44.26 -15.74 -3.47
C GLN A 249 -45.19 -14.82 -2.63
N PHE A 250 -44.62 -13.78 -1.95
CA PHE A 250 -45.39 -12.70 -1.36
C PHE A 250 -45.52 -11.49 -2.26
#